data_c5f415918084722e7187c73bbbb8ef79
#
_entry.id   c5f415918084722e7187c73bbbb8ef79
#
_cell.length_a   1.000
_cell.length_b   1.000
_cell.length_c   1.000
_cell.angle_alpha   90.00
_cell.angle_beta   90.00
_cell.angle_gamma   90.00
#
_symmetry.space_group_name_H-M   'P 1'
#
loop_
_entity.id
_entity.type
_entity.pdbx_description
1 polymer ?
#
loop_
_entity_poly.entity_id
_entity_poly.type
_entity_poly.pdbx_seq_one_letter_code
_entity_poly.pdbx_strand_id
1 'polypeptide(L)'
;VPTRRSSVLELRGTLARGRQAILFLNRRGNGRVIGCAMCGWVPECPHCSTNMTYHSASGRAMCHYCGASVKITGTCPVCGGEELFTETPGTQRVEQELNERFPDARVLRMDADTMNTKGAHEKLFSAFAKGEADILLGTQMVTKGLDFENVTLVGVLDADQSLYAQDYRARERTFSLITQVVGRAGRRFDTGRAVIQTYSPTHPVILTAARQDYEKFYESEMETREALRCPPVCTFTVLTAAGEVEQQVLKSLLALKNRLLSLMEGQYADVKAPVLGPAAAQVVKVMGRYRYHLTMRARDSARFR
;
A
#
# COMPACT_ATOMS: atom_id res chain seq x y z
N VAL A 1 14.87 16.54 -1.92
CA VAL A 1 14.28 15.24 -2.26
C VAL A 1 15.41 14.25 -2.36
N PRO A 2 15.49 13.18 -1.56
CA PRO A 2 16.48 12.15 -1.76
C PRO A 2 16.15 11.45 -3.08
N THR A 3 16.91 11.79 -4.10
CA THR A 3 16.83 11.21 -5.43
C THR A 3 17.22 9.73 -5.35
N ARG A 4 16.87 8.92 -6.37
CA ARG A 4 17.39 7.55 -6.57
C ARG A 4 18.94 7.47 -6.38
N ARG A 5 19.64 8.59 -6.52
CA ARG A 5 21.09 8.71 -6.29
C ARG A 5 21.48 8.48 -4.83
N SER A 6 20.72 8.96 -3.84
CA SER A 6 21.10 8.79 -2.41
C SER A 6 20.99 7.34 -1.95
N SER A 7 19.95 6.60 -2.36
CA SER A 7 19.82 5.19 -2.02
C SER A 7 20.93 4.32 -2.65
N VAL A 8 21.31 4.63 -3.89
CA VAL A 8 22.45 3.96 -4.58
C VAL A 8 23.78 4.25 -3.89
N LEU A 9 24.00 5.48 -3.44
CA LEU A 9 25.23 5.85 -2.72
C LEU A 9 25.34 5.16 -1.36
N GLU A 10 24.26 5.11 -0.59
CA GLU A 10 24.24 4.38 0.69
C GLU A 10 24.46 2.89 0.52
N LEU A 11 23.86 2.29 -0.51
CA LEU A 11 24.06 0.87 -0.82
C LEU A 11 25.51 0.60 -1.21
N ARG A 12 26.10 1.43 -2.08
CA ARG A 12 27.51 1.33 -2.47
C ARG A 12 28.45 1.42 -1.28
N GLY A 13 28.22 2.39 -0.39
CA GLY A 13 29.01 2.54 0.84
C GLY A 13 28.87 1.35 1.80
N THR A 14 27.69 0.74 1.87
CA THR A 14 27.44 -0.46 2.68
C THR A 14 28.21 -1.66 2.14
N LEU A 15 28.09 -1.94 0.84
CA LEU A 15 28.78 -3.05 0.18
C LEU A 15 30.30 -2.88 0.21
N ALA A 16 30.81 -1.68 0.02
CA ALA A 16 32.25 -1.39 0.10
C ALA A 16 32.86 -1.66 1.50
N ARG A 17 32.04 -1.61 2.55
CA ARG A 17 32.45 -1.99 3.93
C ARG A 17 32.29 -3.47 4.22
N GLY A 18 31.94 -4.31 3.23
CA GLY A 18 31.65 -5.72 3.43
C GLY A 18 30.40 -6.00 4.28
N ARG A 19 29.48 -5.02 4.34
CA ARG A 19 28.24 -5.13 5.09
C ARG A 19 27.09 -5.51 4.19
N GLN A 20 26.02 -6.07 4.78
CA GLN A 20 24.82 -6.51 4.07
C GLN A 20 23.73 -5.46 4.09
N ALA A 21 22.87 -5.51 3.07
CA ALA A 21 21.70 -4.67 2.96
C ALA A 21 20.41 -5.49 2.79
N ILE A 22 19.31 -5.00 3.36
CA ILE A 22 17.96 -5.50 3.09
C ILE A 22 17.20 -4.43 2.31
N LEU A 23 16.67 -4.79 1.15
CA LEU A 23 15.81 -3.94 0.36
C LEU A 23 14.39 -4.49 0.35
N PHE A 24 13.49 -3.69 0.85
CA PHE A 24 12.09 -4.04 0.97
C PHE A 24 11.28 -3.35 -0.12
N LEU A 25 10.57 -4.15 -0.95
CA LEU A 25 9.62 -3.67 -1.93
C LEU A 25 8.19 -4.01 -1.49
N ASN A 26 7.38 -2.97 -1.26
CA ASN A 26 5.99 -3.21 -0.88
C ASN A 26 5.10 -3.43 -2.11
N ARG A 27 4.88 -4.69 -2.48
CA ARG A 27 4.09 -5.09 -3.65
C ARG A 27 2.73 -5.70 -3.29
N ARG A 28 2.11 -5.36 -2.16
CA ARG A 28 0.76 -5.86 -1.87
C ARG A 28 -0.29 -4.79 -2.18
N GLY A 29 -1.00 -5.00 -3.28
CA GLY A 29 -2.20 -4.27 -3.68
C GLY A 29 -2.43 -4.44 -5.18
N ASN A 30 -3.60 -4.94 -5.59
CA ASN A 30 -4.01 -5.02 -7.00
C ASN A 30 -4.37 -3.63 -7.58
N GLY A 31 -4.19 -2.56 -6.83
CA GLY A 31 -4.46 -1.20 -7.24
C GLY A 31 -3.19 -0.49 -7.67
N ARG A 32 -3.15 0.01 -8.90
CA ARG A 32 -2.09 0.90 -9.36
C ARG A 32 -2.35 2.29 -8.80
N VAL A 33 -1.39 2.84 -8.10
CA VAL A 33 -1.40 4.25 -7.70
C VAL A 33 -0.87 5.06 -8.88
N ILE A 34 -1.52 6.16 -9.21
CA ILE A 34 -0.96 7.19 -10.09
C ILE A 34 -0.70 8.44 -9.26
N GLY A 35 0.42 9.09 -9.52
CA GLY A 35 0.76 10.32 -8.81
C GLY A 35 1.75 11.16 -9.59
N CYS A 36 1.99 12.38 -9.13
CA CYS A 36 2.96 13.30 -9.73
C CYS A 36 4.31 13.17 -9.03
N ALA A 37 5.36 12.91 -9.80
CA ALA A 37 6.72 12.83 -9.29
C ALA A 37 7.28 14.20 -8.83
N MET A 38 6.73 15.30 -9.34
CA MET A 38 7.18 16.65 -9.03
C MET A 38 6.60 17.20 -7.72
N CYS A 39 5.27 17.04 -7.48
CA CYS A 39 4.61 17.65 -6.33
C CYS A 39 3.99 16.64 -5.36
N GLY A 40 4.06 15.33 -5.64
CA GLY A 40 3.48 14.29 -4.80
C GLY A 40 1.95 14.17 -4.89
N TRP A 41 1.28 14.90 -5.81
CA TRP A 41 -0.17 14.78 -5.98
C TRP A 41 -0.58 13.35 -6.34
N VAL A 42 -1.67 12.89 -5.70
CA VAL A 42 -2.34 11.62 -5.98
C VAL A 42 -3.85 11.90 -6.08
N PRO A 43 -4.59 11.29 -7.03
CA PRO A 43 -6.03 11.52 -7.14
C PRO A 43 -6.78 10.99 -5.92
N GLU A 44 -7.52 11.86 -5.26
CA GLU A 44 -8.40 11.54 -4.14
C GLU A 44 -9.87 11.55 -4.57
N CYS A 45 -10.68 10.71 -3.96
CA CYS A 45 -12.11 10.67 -4.20
C CYS A 45 -12.80 11.83 -3.47
N PRO A 46 -13.55 12.71 -4.18
CA PRO A 46 -14.21 13.86 -3.55
C PRO A 46 -15.31 13.46 -2.55
N HIS A 47 -15.85 12.24 -2.66
CA HIS A 47 -16.94 11.77 -1.80
C HIS A 47 -16.46 10.90 -0.64
N CYS A 48 -15.28 10.28 -0.75
CA CYS A 48 -14.77 9.32 0.23
C CYS A 48 -13.48 9.78 0.90
N SER A 49 -12.86 10.87 0.42
CA SER A 49 -11.56 11.37 0.87
C SER A 49 -10.52 10.24 0.99
N THR A 50 -10.53 9.34 0.01
CA THR A 50 -9.61 8.22 -0.11
C THR A 50 -8.95 8.26 -1.48
N ASN A 51 -7.74 7.75 -1.59
CA ASN A 51 -7.05 7.68 -2.87
C ASN A 51 -7.80 6.78 -3.85
N MET A 52 -7.71 7.13 -5.14
CA MET A 52 -8.34 6.37 -6.21
C MET A 52 -7.36 5.39 -6.83
N THR A 53 -7.87 4.25 -7.29
CA THR A 53 -7.09 3.24 -8.02
C THR A 53 -7.05 3.56 -9.51
N TYR A 54 -5.87 3.62 -10.09
CA TYR A 54 -5.69 3.86 -11.52
C TYR A 54 -5.86 2.59 -12.34
N HIS A 55 -6.68 2.67 -13.38
CA HIS A 55 -6.94 1.60 -14.35
C HIS A 55 -6.35 1.99 -15.70
N SER A 56 -5.19 1.45 -16.03
CA SER A 56 -4.45 1.78 -17.26
C SER A 56 -5.23 1.49 -18.54
N ALA A 57 -6.05 0.43 -18.56
CA ALA A 57 -6.86 0.07 -19.73
C ALA A 57 -7.92 1.16 -20.08
N SER A 58 -8.43 1.90 -19.09
CA SER A 58 -9.42 2.97 -19.30
C SER A 58 -8.83 4.37 -19.18
N GLY A 59 -7.59 4.54 -18.74
CA GLY A 59 -6.97 5.82 -18.45
C GLY A 59 -7.67 6.60 -17.30
N ARG A 60 -8.36 5.90 -16.41
CA ARG A 60 -9.16 6.51 -15.33
C ARG A 60 -8.69 6.08 -13.96
N ALA A 61 -8.73 7.00 -13.01
CA ALA A 61 -8.66 6.68 -11.59
C ALA A 61 -10.09 6.50 -11.03
N MET A 62 -10.33 5.44 -10.26
CA MET A 62 -11.65 5.06 -9.76
C MET A 62 -11.63 4.83 -8.25
N CYS A 63 -12.67 5.29 -7.57
CA CYS A 63 -12.95 4.97 -6.17
C CYS A 63 -13.76 3.68 -6.08
N HIS A 64 -13.20 2.64 -5.49
CA HIS A 64 -13.90 1.37 -5.29
C HIS A 64 -14.86 1.36 -4.08
N TYR A 65 -15.01 2.48 -3.35
CA TYR A 65 -16.03 2.62 -2.31
C TYR A 65 -17.35 3.16 -2.86
N CYS A 66 -17.30 4.18 -3.74
CA CYS A 66 -18.50 4.84 -4.24
C CYS A 66 -18.69 4.78 -5.76
N GLY A 67 -17.68 4.33 -6.51
CA GLY A 67 -17.71 4.24 -7.97
C GLY A 67 -17.33 5.55 -8.70
N ALA A 68 -17.06 6.64 -7.98
CA ALA A 68 -16.59 7.88 -8.61
C ALA A 68 -15.32 7.64 -9.42
N SER A 69 -15.21 8.27 -10.61
CA SER A 69 -14.05 8.11 -11.48
C SER A 69 -13.63 9.42 -12.15
N VAL A 70 -12.32 9.61 -12.28
CA VAL A 70 -11.69 10.77 -12.90
C VAL A 70 -10.80 10.31 -14.05
N LYS A 71 -10.85 11.02 -15.19
CA LYS A 71 -9.93 10.77 -16.31
C LYS A 71 -8.58 11.42 -15.99
N ILE A 72 -7.52 10.70 -16.26
CA ILE A 72 -6.14 11.21 -16.10
C ILE A 72 -5.65 11.67 -17.47
N THR A 73 -5.26 12.94 -17.57
CA THR A 73 -4.95 13.62 -18.84
C THR A 73 -3.47 13.66 -19.19
N GLY A 74 -2.61 12.96 -18.44
CA GLY A 74 -1.17 12.94 -18.69
C GLY A 74 -0.40 14.07 -18.01
N THR A 75 -1.07 15.14 -17.56
CA THR A 75 -0.47 16.24 -16.80
C THR A 75 -1.03 16.29 -15.38
N CYS A 76 -0.22 16.74 -14.43
CA CYS A 76 -0.65 16.93 -13.05
C CYS A 76 -1.62 18.12 -12.93
N PRO A 77 -2.82 17.94 -12.36
CA PRO A 77 -3.80 19.05 -12.23
C PRO A 77 -3.39 20.10 -11.20
N VAL A 78 -2.38 19.82 -10.36
CA VAL A 78 -1.91 20.73 -9.30
C VAL A 78 -0.74 21.59 -9.76
N CYS A 79 0.30 20.97 -10.35
CA CYS A 79 1.51 21.70 -10.73
C CYS A 79 1.75 21.80 -12.25
N GLY A 80 0.88 21.18 -13.09
CA GLY A 80 1.05 21.15 -14.55
C GLY A 80 2.17 20.23 -15.05
N GLY A 81 2.88 19.55 -14.15
CA GLY A 81 4.00 18.67 -14.52
C GLY A 81 3.52 17.44 -15.32
N GLU A 82 4.36 16.99 -16.24
CA GLU A 82 4.09 15.84 -17.12
C GLU A 82 4.63 14.52 -16.57
N GLU A 83 5.41 14.57 -15.49
CA GLU A 83 5.99 13.39 -14.86
C GLU A 83 4.99 12.70 -13.92
N LEU A 84 4.08 11.92 -14.50
CA LEU A 84 3.18 11.05 -13.74
C LEU A 84 3.76 9.64 -13.64
N PHE A 85 3.84 9.12 -12.42
CA PHE A 85 4.24 7.73 -12.19
C PHE A 85 3.01 6.82 -12.07
N THR A 86 3.04 5.66 -12.69
CA THR A 86 1.94 4.67 -12.66
C THR A 86 2.41 3.27 -12.30
N GLU A 87 3.71 3.01 -12.34
CA GLU A 87 4.27 1.66 -12.21
C GLU A 87 5.27 1.55 -11.07
N THR A 88 5.02 0.57 -10.20
CA THR A 88 6.04 0.06 -9.29
C THR A 88 6.82 -1.05 -9.99
N PRO A 89 8.15 -0.96 -10.08
CA PRO A 89 8.95 -2.05 -10.59
C PRO A 89 8.72 -3.31 -9.74
N GLY A 90 8.54 -4.46 -10.40
CA GLY A 90 8.51 -5.75 -9.70
C GLY A 90 9.87 -6.09 -9.11
N THR A 91 9.91 -7.05 -8.17
CA THR A 91 11.16 -7.55 -7.56
C THR A 91 12.17 -8.00 -8.60
N GLN A 92 11.72 -8.62 -9.69
CA GLN A 92 12.58 -9.05 -10.81
C GLN A 92 13.30 -7.88 -11.49
N ARG A 93 12.58 -6.79 -11.75
CA ARG A 93 13.18 -5.59 -12.36
C ARG A 93 14.15 -4.90 -11.41
N VAL A 94 13.83 -4.84 -10.11
CA VAL A 94 14.74 -4.28 -9.11
C VAL A 94 15.99 -5.15 -8.98
N GLU A 95 15.87 -6.48 -8.99
CA GLU A 95 16.98 -7.42 -9.00
C GLU A 95 17.89 -7.20 -10.21
N GLN A 96 17.31 -7.05 -11.41
CA GLN A 96 18.04 -6.76 -12.62
C GLN A 96 18.80 -5.42 -12.53
N GLU A 97 18.13 -4.34 -12.09
CA GLU A 97 18.78 -3.05 -11.89
C GLU A 97 19.92 -3.10 -10.83
N LEU A 98 19.78 -3.93 -9.80
CA LEU A 98 20.82 -4.13 -8.80
C LEU A 98 22.04 -4.86 -9.40
N ASN A 99 21.82 -5.93 -10.15
CA ASN A 99 22.89 -6.68 -10.83
C ASN A 99 23.64 -5.84 -11.87
N GLU A 100 22.93 -4.96 -12.59
CA GLU A 100 23.55 -4.03 -13.55
C GLU A 100 24.40 -2.95 -12.85
N ARG A 101 23.96 -2.44 -11.69
CA ARG A 101 24.65 -1.36 -10.97
C ARG A 101 25.73 -1.83 -9.99
N PHE A 102 25.61 -3.06 -9.53
CA PHE A 102 26.48 -3.71 -8.54
C PHE A 102 26.81 -5.15 -9.00
N PRO A 103 27.58 -5.30 -10.10
CA PRO A 103 27.83 -6.62 -10.71
C PRO A 103 28.59 -7.58 -9.78
N ASP A 104 29.34 -7.06 -8.82
CA ASP A 104 30.09 -7.85 -7.83
C ASP A 104 29.25 -8.24 -6.61
N ALA A 105 28.03 -7.70 -6.46
CA ALA A 105 27.18 -7.98 -5.31
C ALA A 105 26.23 -9.16 -5.58
N ARG A 106 26.17 -10.07 -4.62
CA ARG A 106 25.28 -11.23 -4.66
C ARG A 106 23.90 -10.84 -4.18
N VAL A 107 22.92 -10.77 -5.09
CA VAL A 107 21.52 -10.42 -4.79
C VAL A 107 20.71 -11.68 -4.53
N LEU A 108 20.06 -11.77 -3.38
CA LEU A 108 19.11 -12.83 -3.02
C LEU A 108 17.69 -12.28 -3.05
N ARG A 109 16.86 -12.82 -3.93
CA ARG A 109 15.46 -12.39 -4.06
C ARG A 109 14.51 -13.32 -3.30
N MET A 110 13.61 -12.70 -2.51
CA MET A 110 12.57 -13.40 -1.75
C MET A 110 11.20 -12.81 -2.08
N ASP A 111 10.47 -13.51 -2.92
CA ASP A 111 9.08 -13.17 -3.27
C ASP A 111 8.22 -14.45 -3.37
N ALA A 112 6.94 -14.28 -3.71
CA ALA A 112 6.02 -15.41 -3.82
C ALA A 112 6.48 -16.46 -4.85
N ASP A 113 7.18 -16.03 -5.91
CA ASP A 113 7.62 -16.92 -6.99
C ASP A 113 8.81 -17.79 -6.55
N THR A 114 9.71 -17.22 -5.72
CA THR A 114 10.89 -17.94 -5.21
C THR A 114 10.58 -18.82 -3.99
N MET A 115 9.40 -18.64 -3.37
CA MET A 115 9.00 -19.26 -2.11
C MET A 115 8.04 -20.45 -2.25
N ASN A 116 7.84 -20.96 -3.47
CA ASN A 116 6.83 -21.99 -3.76
C ASN A 116 7.17 -23.40 -3.21
N THR A 117 8.40 -23.62 -2.70
CA THR A 117 8.81 -24.92 -2.15
C THR A 117 8.87 -24.90 -0.63
N LYS A 118 8.41 -26.00 -0.01
CA LYS A 118 8.46 -26.17 1.44
C LYS A 118 9.91 -26.09 1.95
N GLY A 119 10.20 -25.18 2.89
CA GLY A 119 11.53 -24.95 3.42
C GLY A 119 12.43 -24.00 2.61
N ALA A 120 11.95 -23.43 1.48
CA ALA A 120 12.71 -22.43 0.72
C ALA A 120 13.02 -21.18 1.56
N HIS A 121 12.08 -20.76 2.39
CA HIS A 121 12.22 -19.64 3.30
C HIS A 121 13.42 -19.80 4.25
N GLU A 122 13.49 -20.92 4.95
CA GLU A 122 14.58 -21.19 5.92
C GLU A 122 15.94 -21.29 5.23
N LYS A 123 16.00 -21.91 4.06
CA LYS A 123 17.25 -22.04 3.28
C LYS A 123 17.78 -20.68 2.83
N LEU A 124 16.91 -19.82 2.26
CA LEU A 124 17.30 -18.50 1.78
C LEU A 124 17.76 -17.59 2.94
N PHE A 125 17.07 -17.66 4.08
CA PHE A 125 17.49 -16.92 5.26
C PHE A 125 18.81 -17.43 5.85
N SER A 126 19.01 -18.74 5.91
CA SER A 126 20.28 -19.32 6.38
C SER A 126 21.44 -18.90 5.47
N ALA A 127 21.25 -18.92 4.15
CA ALA A 127 22.24 -18.46 3.18
C ALA A 127 22.60 -16.96 3.39
N PHE A 128 21.59 -16.10 3.56
CA PHE A 128 21.84 -14.69 3.84
C PHE A 128 22.53 -14.46 5.19
N ALA A 129 22.10 -15.15 6.24
CA ALA A 129 22.73 -15.06 7.57
C ALA A 129 24.20 -15.52 7.57
N LYS A 130 24.57 -16.50 6.73
CA LYS A 130 25.95 -16.98 6.56
C LYS A 130 26.82 -16.06 5.69
N GLY A 131 26.26 -14.97 5.14
CA GLY A 131 26.98 -14.07 4.25
C GLY A 131 27.16 -14.58 2.82
N GLU A 132 26.34 -15.58 2.40
CA GLU A 132 26.37 -16.10 1.03
C GLU A 132 25.75 -15.11 0.03
N ALA A 133 25.04 -14.07 0.50
CA ALA A 133 24.54 -12.96 -0.29
C ALA A 133 24.74 -11.62 0.42
N ASP A 134 24.87 -10.55 -0.36
CA ASP A 134 25.20 -9.21 0.11
C ASP A 134 23.94 -8.32 0.19
N ILE A 135 22.98 -8.57 -0.68
CA ILE A 135 21.70 -7.86 -0.73
C ILE A 135 20.55 -8.86 -0.64
N LEU A 136 19.67 -8.67 0.32
CA LEU A 136 18.39 -9.38 0.41
C LEU A 136 17.28 -8.46 -0.14
N LEU A 137 16.72 -8.81 -1.29
CA LEU A 137 15.58 -8.10 -1.89
C LEU A 137 14.31 -8.89 -1.66
N GLY A 138 13.32 -8.29 -1.01
CA GLY A 138 12.09 -9.03 -0.75
C GLY A 138 10.85 -8.19 -0.54
N THR A 139 9.72 -8.88 -0.43
CA THR A 139 8.43 -8.31 -0.05
C THR A 139 8.17 -8.51 1.45
N GLN A 140 6.96 -8.35 1.94
CA GLN A 140 6.59 -8.37 3.37
C GLN A 140 7.09 -9.57 4.20
N MET A 141 7.54 -10.64 3.58
CA MET A 141 8.04 -11.83 4.31
C MET A 141 9.40 -11.58 4.99
N VAL A 142 10.18 -10.60 4.51
CA VAL A 142 11.50 -10.24 5.05
C VAL A 142 11.41 -9.49 6.39
N THR A 143 10.22 -9.02 6.77
CA THR A 143 10.04 -8.19 7.99
C THR A 143 9.82 -9.01 9.27
N LYS A 144 9.53 -10.31 9.18
CA LYS A 144 9.19 -11.14 10.35
C LYS A 144 10.39 -11.91 10.91
N GLY A 145 10.74 -11.62 12.15
CA GLY A 145 11.43 -12.57 13.04
C GLY A 145 12.95 -12.73 12.89
N LEU A 146 13.64 -11.97 12.01
CA LEU A 146 15.04 -12.23 11.72
C LEU A 146 15.94 -11.09 12.19
N ASP A 147 17.00 -11.49 12.88
CA ASP A 147 18.08 -10.63 13.31
C ASP A 147 19.34 -11.00 12.54
N PHE A 148 19.82 -10.10 11.68
CA PHE A 148 21.04 -10.30 10.90
C PHE A 148 22.12 -9.35 11.41
N GLU A 149 23.15 -9.90 11.99
CA GLU A 149 24.24 -9.14 12.64
C GLU A 149 25.01 -8.24 11.67
N ASN A 150 25.09 -8.64 10.40
CA ASN A 150 25.87 -7.93 9.38
C ASN A 150 25.06 -6.91 8.56
N VAL A 151 23.76 -6.77 8.83
CA VAL A 151 22.89 -5.83 8.11
C VAL A 151 23.00 -4.44 8.73
N THR A 152 23.59 -3.51 8.00
CA THR A 152 23.73 -2.11 8.41
C THR A 152 22.91 -1.12 7.58
N LEU A 153 22.34 -1.58 6.44
CA LEU A 153 21.45 -0.77 5.61
C LEU A 153 20.11 -1.49 5.40
N VAL A 154 19.04 -0.79 5.62
CA VAL A 154 17.70 -1.23 5.25
C VAL A 154 17.03 -0.20 4.36
N GLY A 155 16.53 -0.62 3.21
CA GLY A 155 15.84 0.23 2.23
C GLY A 155 14.37 -0.13 2.10
N VAL A 156 13.47 0.86 2.25
CA VAL A 156 12.08 0.74 1.82
C VAL A 156 11.95 1.35 0.45
N LEU A 157 11.70 0.53 -0.56
CA LEU A 157 11.51 0.98 -1.93
C LEU A 157 10.03 1.27 -2.17
N ASP A 158 9.74 2.44 -2.75
CA ASP A 158 8.41 2.87 -3.12
C ASP A 158 7.38 2.75 -1.98
N ALA A 159 7.58 3.53 -0.91
CA ALA A 159 6.66 3.59 0.23
C ALA A 159 5.26 4.11 -0.18
N ASP A 160 5.17 4.84 -1.28
CA ASP A 160 3.94 5.47 -1.79
C ASP A 160 2.89 4.44 -2.19
N GLN A 161 3.27 3.27 -2.69
CA GLN A 161 2.34 2.20 -3.02
C GLN A 161 1.51 1.72 -1.83
N SER A 162 2.10 1.66 -0.64
CA SER A 162 1.33 1.30 0.56
C SER A 162 0.60 2.50 1.15
N LEU A 163 1.23 3.67 1.11
CA LEU A 163 0.69 4.90 1.68
C LEU A 163 -0.60 5.33 0.99
N TYR A 164 -0.63 5.20 -0.34
CA TYR A 164 -1.75 5.61 -1.18
C TYR A 164 -2.64 4.45 -1.64
N ALA A 165 -2.47 3.27 -1.07
CA ALA A 165 -3.39 2.16 -1.33
C ALA A 165 -4.82 2.52 -0.94
N GLN A 166 -5.80 2.06 -1.72
CA GLN A 166 -7.21 2.29 -1.45
C GLN A 166 -7.73 1.38 -0.33
N ASP A 167 -7.29 1.66 0.89
CA ASP A 167 -7.71 0.97 2.10
C ASP A 167 -7.62 1.99 3.26
N TYR A 168 -8.62 2.08 4.11
CA TYR A 168 -8.59 2.97 5.28
C TYR A 168 -7.44 2.66 6.24
N ARG A 169 -6.83 1.47 6.15
CA ARG A 169 -5.64 1.06 6.91
C ARG A 169 -4.33 1.34 6.18
N ALA A 170 -4.34 1.97 5.01
CA ALA A 170 -3.13 2.18 4.21
C ALA A 170 -2.04 2.90 5.01
N ARG A 171 -2.41 3.97 5.72
CA ARG A 171 -1.51 4.77 6.55
C ARG A 171 -0.94 3.96 7.73
N GLU A 172 -1.79 3.24 8.46
CA GLU A 172 -1.41 2.34 9.56
C GLU A 172 -0.45 1.24 9.09
N ARG A 173 -0.77 0.60 7.95
CA ARG A 173 0.09 -0.44 7.38
C ARG A 173 1.44 0.12 6.95
N THR A 174 1.47 1.31 6.37
CA THR A 174 2.71 1.97 5.96
C THR A 174 3.56 2.33 7.15
N PHE A 175 2.95 2.92 8.20
CA PHE A 175 3.64 3.20 9.46
C PHE A 175 4.25 1.92 10.05
N SER A 176 3.44 0.88 10.25
CA SER A 176 3.88 -0.39 10.82
C SER A 176 5.00 -1.04 10.01
N LEU A 177 4.89 -0.99 8.68
CA LEU A 177 5.89 -1.52 7.78
C LEU A 177 7.23 -0.81 7.93
N ILE A 178 7.23 0.52 7.81
CA ILE A 178 8.45 1.33 7.91
C ILE A 178 9.10 1.14 9.28
N THR A 179 8.30 1.19 10.36
CA THR A 179 8.80 1.00 11.72
C THR A 179 9.44 -0.38 11.92
N GLN A 180 8.83 -1.44 11.39
CA GLN A 180 9.40 -2.79 11.44
C GLN A 180 10.72 -2.89 10.68
N VAL A 181 10.80 -2.25 9.52
CA VAL A 181 11.99 -2.26 8.66
C VAL A 181 13.11 -1.42 9.29
N VAL A 182 12.81 -0.20 9.75
CA VAL A 182 13.78 0.68 10.43
C VAL A 182 14.36 0.01 11.66
N GLY A 183 13.55 -0.70 12.44
CA GLY A 183 13.98 -1.44 13.63
C GLY A 183 14.93 -2.63 13.35
N ARG A 184 15.22 -2.95 12.08
CA ARG A 184 16.15 -4.02 11.67
C ARG A 184 17.56 -3.51 11.37
N ALA A 185 17.75 -2.21 11.22
CA ALA A 185 19.05 -1.64 10.93
C ALA A 185 19.92 -1.52 12.20
N GLY A 186 21.11 -2.14 12.20
CA GLY A 186 22.20 -1.85 13.15
C GLY A 186 21.95 -2.19 14.62
N ARG A 187 21.84 -3.47 14.97
CA ARG A 187 21.60 -3.87 16.38
C ARG A 187 22.83 -4.12 17.25
N ARG A 188 23.99 -4.43 16.69
CA ARG A 188 25.13 -4.89 17.50
C ARG A 188 26.42 -4.06 17.44
N PHE A 189 26.87 -3.63 16.28
CA PHE A 189 28.24 -3.10 16.14
C PHE A 189 28.38 -1.79 15.38
N ASP A 190 27.37 -1.42 14.56
CA ASP A 190 27.38 -0.20 13.74
C ASP A 190 26.05 0.52 13.81
N THR A 191 26.06 1.84 13.71
CA THR A 191 24.86 2.63 13.51
C THR A 191 24.18 2.24 12.20
N GLY A 192 23.10 1.45 12.31
CA GLY A 192 22.32 1.08 11.16
C GLY A 192 21.64 2.28 10.51
N ARG A 193 21.50 2.22 9.21
CA ARG A 193 20.80 3.24 8.42
C ARG A 193 19.54 2.67 7.79
N ALA A 194 18.46 3.46 7.82
CA ALA A 194 17.25 3.18 7.07
C ALA A 194 17.05 4.24 5.99
N VAL A 195 16.79 3.81 4.76
CA VAL A 195 16.48 4.68 3.62
C VAL A 195 15.07 4.41 3.16
N ILE A 196 14.22 5.43 3.17
CA ILE A 196 12.83 5.34 2.72
C ILE A 196 12.72 6.10 1.39
N GLN A 197 12.43 5.37 0.32
CA GLN A 197 12.19 5.96 -0.98
C GLN A 197 10.70 6.30 -1.12
N THR A 198 10.40 7.58 -1.32
CA THR A 198 9.03 8.09 -1.44
C THR A 198 9.01 9.39 -2.25
N TYR A 199 7.92 9.66 -2.95
CA TYR A 199 7.63 10.95 -3.59
C TYR A 199 7.05 11.97 -2.59
N SER A 200 6.66 11.53 -1.39
CA SER A 200 6.02 12.35 -0.35
C SER A 200 6.83 12.36 0.96
N PRO A 201 8.09 12.86 0.95
CA PRO A 201 9.00 12.77 2.09
C PRO A 201 8.52 13.56 3.33
N THR A 202 7.67 14.57 3.13
CA THR A 202 7.10 15.40 4.20
C THR A 202 5.77 14.86 4.74
N HIS A 203 5.27 13.74 4.19
CA HIS A 203 4.01 13.16 4.64
C HIS A 203 4.08 12.74 6.13
N PRO A 204 3.09 13.11 6.98
CA PRO A 204 3.14 12.83 8.43
C PRO A 204 3.43 11.37 8.78
N VAL A 205 2.83 10.42 8.06
CA VAL A 205 3.07 8.97 8.25
C VAL A 205 4.53 8.59 8.00
N ILE A 206 5.15 9.14 6.96
CA ILE A 206 6.57 8.86 6.65
C ILE A 206 7.47 9.43 7.74
N LEU A 207 7.22 10.67 8.18
CA LEU A 207 8.02 11.35 9.19
C LEU A 207 7.91 10.66 10.56
N THR A 208 6.70 10.30 10.99
CA THR A 208 6.48 9.64 12.28
C THR A 208 7.03 8.21 12.26
N ALA A 209 6.85 7.46 11.17
CA ALA A 209 7.40 6.12 11.03
C ALA A 209 8.94 6.10 11.02
N ALA A 210 9.58 7.06 10.33
CA ALA A 210 11.03 7.20 10.32
C ALA A 210 11.61 7.50 11.71
N ARG A 211 10.86 8.18 12.58
CA ARG A 211 11.22 8.48 13.97
C ARG A 211 10.75 7.42 14.96
N GLN A 212 9.99 6.43 14.51
CA GLN A 212 9.31 5.42 15.33
C GLN A 212 8.38 6.05 16.40
N ASP A 213 7.81 7.21 16.09
CA ASP A 213 6.93 7.98 16.95
C ASP A 213 5.48 7.49 16.78
N TYR A 214 5.12 6.45 17.53
CA TYR A 214 3.79 5.84 17.47
C TYR A 214 2.70 6.77 18.02
N GLU A 215 2.97 7.49 19.09
CA GLU A 215 1.97 8.33 19.74
C GLU A 215 1.50 9.43 18.81
N LYS A 216 2.47 10.15 18.21
CA LYS A 216 2.16 11.20 17.26
C LYS A 216 1.50 10.68 15.98
N PHE A 217 1.87 9.48 15.52
CA PHE A 217 1.17 8.81 14.45
C PHE A 217 -0.28 8.51 14.83
N TYR A 218 -0.52 7.93 16.02
CA TYR A 218 -1.83 7.56 16.51
C TYR A 218 -2.77 8.75 16.58
N GLU A 219 -2.33 9.87 17.16
CA GLU A 219 -3.11 11.11 17.26
C GLU A 219 -3.55 11.58 15.86
N SER A 220 -2.61 11.76 14.93
CA SER A 220 -2.91 12.19 13.56
C SER A 220 -3.78 11.21 12.77
N GLU A 221 -3.61 9.91 13.00
CA GLU A 221 -4.43 8.88 12.35
C GLU A 221 -5.85 8.86 12.90
N MET A 222 -6.04 9.04 14.22
CA MET A 222 -7.37 9.09 14.83
C MET A 222 -8.15 10.32 14.39
N GLU A 223 -7.54 11.50 14.32
CA GLU A 223 -8.17 12.69 13.75
C GLU A 223 -8.66 12.44 12.30
N THR A 224 -7.82 11.79 11.49
CA THR A 224 -8.20 11.41 10.11
C THR A 224 -9.38 10.44 10.10
N ARG A 225 -9.39 9.42 10.97
CA ARG A 225 -10.46 8.43 11.03
C ARG A 225 -11.77 9.00 11.54
N GLU A 226 -11.72 9.95 12.46
CA GLU A 226 -12.89 10.70 12.92
C GLU A 226 -13.50 11.54 11.80
N ALA A 227 -12.68 12.32 11.10
CA ALA A 227 -13.11 13.16 9.98
C ALA A 227 -13.73 12.33 8.84
N LEU A 228 -13.11 11.19 8.50
CA LEU A 228 -13.54 10.30 7.42
C LEU A 228 -14.59 9.26 7.84
N ARG A 229 -14.96 9.21 9.12
CA ARG A 229 -15.82 8.17 9.69
C ARG A 229 -15.33 6.77 9.32
N CYS A 230 -14.08 6.46 9.67
CA CYS A 230 -13.47 5.16 9.48
C CYS A 230 -13.37 4.36 10.79
N PRO A 231 -13.24 3.04 10.77
CA PRO A 231 -12.98 2.25 11.98
C PRO A 231 -11.71 2.73 12.73
N PRO A 232 -11.70 2.77 14.07
CA PRO A 232 -12.71 2.23 15.00
C PRO A 232 -13.88 3.18 15.31
N VAL A 233 -13.91 4.39 14.78
CA VAL A 233 -14.96 5.40 15.04
C VAL A 233 -16.34 4.97 14.52
N CYS A 234 -16.35 4.17 13.45
CA CYS A 234 -17.56 3.57 12.92
C CYS A 234 -17.32 2.12 12.48
N THR A 235 -18.41 1.40 12.20
CA THR A 235 -18.38 0.08 11.57
C THR A 235 -18.51 0.23 10.05
N PHE A 236 -17.63 -0.45 9.30
CA PHE A 236 -17.73 -0.64 7.85
C PHE A 236 -18.39 -1.97 7.55
N THR A 237 -19.52 -1.93 6.82
CA THR A 237 -20.15 -3.12 6.28
C THR A 237 -20.09 -3.07 4.76
N VAL A 238 -19.56 -4.12 4.14
CA VAL A 238 -19.47 -4.27 2.69
C VAL A 238 -20.37 -5.40 2.25
N LEU A 239 -21.42 -5.09 1.47
CA LEU A 239 -22.35 -6.06 0.90
C LEU A 239 -21.92 -6.31 -0.55
N THR A 240 -21.37 -7.48 -0.83
CA THR A 240 -20.88 -7.84 -2.16
C THR A 240 -21.85 -8.78 -2.87
N ALA A 241 -22.25 -8.41 -4.09
CA ALA A 241 -22.95 -9.31 -5.00
C ALA A 241 -22.00 -9.78 -6.12
N ALA A 242 -22.18 -11.05 -6.53
CA ALA A 242 -21.41 -11.64 -7.62
C ALA A 242 -22.32 -12.48 -8.53
N GLY A 243 -22.18 -12.32 -9.85
CA GLY A 243 -22.97 -13.02 -10.85
C GLY A 243 -22.32 -13.00 -12.23
N GLU A 244 -22.81 -13.87 -13.12
CA GLU A 244 -22.26 -14.03 -14.46
C GLU A 244 -22.64 -12.86 -15.41
N VAL A 245 -23.81 -12.24 -15.16
CA VAL A 245 -24.31 -11.12 -15.94
C VAL A 245 -24.18 -9.82 -15.16
N GLU A 246 -23.30 -8.95 -15.59
CA GLU A 246 -22.94 -7.70 -14.92
C GLU A 246 -24.15 -6.81 -14.62
N GLN A 247 -25.02 -6.62 -15.61
CA GLN A 247 -26.23 -5.80 -15.46
C GLN A 247 -27.18 -6.33 -14.39
N GLN A 248 -27.30 -7.66 -14.22
CA GLN A 248 -28.14 -8.27 -13.20
C GLN A 248 -27.57 -8.02 -11.80
N VAL A 249 -26.24 -8.11 -11.64
CA VAL A 249 -25.55 -7.81 -10.38
C VAL A 249 -25.79 -6.36 -9.98
N LEU A 250 -25.64 -5.43 -10.92
CA LEU A 250 -25.89 -4.00 -10.66
C LEU A 250 -27.35 -3.71 -10.31
N LYS A 251 -28.31 -4.30 -11.05
CA LYS A 251 -29.75 -4.14 -10.76
C LYS A 251 -30.08 -4.69 -9.36
N SER A 252 -29.57 -5.85 -8.98
CA SER A 252 -29.80 -6.45 -7.67
C SER A 252 -29.26 -5.57 -6.54
N LEU A 253 -28.05 -5.00 -6.70
CA LEU A 253 -27.49 -4.10 -5.71
C LEU A 253 -28.24 -2.76 -5.63
N LEU A 254 -28.75 -2.22 -6.74
CA LEU A 254 -29.60 -1.03 -6.73
C LEU A 254 -30.92 -1.29 -6.00
N ALA A 255 -31.56 -2.42 -6.26
CA ALA A 255 -32.77 -2.82 -5.56
C ALA A 255 -32.52 -2.97 -4.04
N LEU A 256 -31.40 -3.63 -3.67
CA LEU A 256 -31.00 -3.76 -2.28
C LEU A 256 -30.74 -2.38 -1.63
N LYS A 257 -30.01 -1.49 -2.34
CA LYS A 257 -29.76 -0.12 -1.87
C LYS A 257 -31.07 0.63 -1.58
N ASN A 258 -32.01 0.61 -2.54
CA ASN A 258 -33.29 1.28 -2.37
C ASN A 258 -34.08 0.69 -1.19
N ARG A 259 -34.05 -0.62 -1.01
CA ARG A 259 -34.69 -1.27 0.15
C ARG A 259 -34.05 -0.85 1.48
N LEU A 260 -32.71 -0.79 1.55
CA LEU A 260 -31.99 -0.32 2.74
C LEU A 260 -32.34 1.14 3.06
N LEU A 261 -32.38 2.01 2.06
CA LEU A 261 -32.76 3.42 2.25
C LEU A 261 -34.19 3.54 2.78
N SER A 262 -35.15 2.81 2.19
CA SER A 262 -36.55 2.79 2.66
C SER A 262 -36.68 2.30 4.11
N LEU A 263 -35.92 1.28 4.50
CA LEU A 263 -35.90 0.80 5.89
C LEU A 263 -35.33 1.86 6.86
N MET A 264 -34.33 2.62 6.44
CA MET A 264 -33.74 3.69 7.23
C MET A 264 -34.59 4.96 7.26
N GLU A 265 -35.52 5.16 6.33
CA GLU A 265 -36.54 6.21 6.41
C GLU A 265 -37.71 5.83 7.32
N GLY A 266 -37.91 4.52 7.60
CA GLY A 266 -39.01 3.97 8.39
C GLY A 266 -38.52 3.30 9.69
N GLN A 267 -38.56 1.97 9.71
CA GLN A 267 -38.30 1.15 10.91
C GLN A 267 -36.93 1.37 11.58
N TYR A 268 -35.93 1.81 10.83
CA TYR A 268 -34.56 2.02 11.30
C TYR A 268 -34.12 3.49 11.11
N ALA A 269 -35.01 4.45 11.30
CA ALA A 269 -34.71 5.87 11.12
C ALA A 269 -33.64 6.42 12.10
N ASP A 270 -33.42 5.71 13.20
CA ASP A 270 -32.35 5.96 14.16
C ASP A 270 -30.96 5.50 13.67
N VAL A 271 -30.90 4.57 12.68
CA VAL A 271 -29.66 4.07 12.10
C VAL A 271 -29.21 5.00 10.99
N LYS A 272 -28.33 5.96 11.31
CA LYS A 272 -27.75 6.88 10.34
C LYS A 272 -26.55 6.22 9.65
N ALA A 273 -26.82 5.44 8.59
CA ALA A 273 -25.81 4.71 7.83
C ALA A 273 -25.85 5.08 6.34
N PRO A 274 -25.01 6.05 5.87
CA PRO A 274 -24.92 6.30 4.43
C PRO A 274 -24.59 5.00 3.66
N VAL A 275 -25.36 4.73 2.59
CA VAL A 275 -25.16 3.59 1.68
C VAL A 275 -24.51 4.07 0.40
N LEU A 276 -23.23 3.76 0.23
CA LEU A 276 -22.42 4.12 -0.93
C LEU A 276 -22.42 3.01 -1.98
N GLY A 277 -22.26 3.36 -3.22
CA GLY A 277 -22.24 2.43 -4.35
C GLY A 277 -23.58 2.35 -5.09
N PRO A 278 -23.78 1.35 -5.98
CA PRO A 278 -22.89 0.23 -6.28
C PRO A 278 -21.51 0.66 -6.82
N ALA A 279 -20.47 0.00 -6.37
CA ALA A 279 -19.11 0.21 -6.83
C ALA A 279 -18.46 -1.12 -7.26
N ALA A 280 -17.61 -1.07 -8.28
CA ALA A 280 -16.86 -2.22 -8.72
C ALA A 280 -15.88 -2.68 -7.65
N ALA A 281 -15.76 -4.00 -7.43
CA ALA A 281 -14.70 -4.54 -6.59
C ALA A 281 -13.32 -4.30 -7.22
N GLN A 282 -12.24 -4.30 -6.43
CA GLN A 282 -10.86 -4.13 -6.95
C GLN A 282 -10.52 -5.10 -8.09
N VAL A 283 -11.04 -6.33 -8.00
CA VAL A 283 -11.03 -7.29 -9.10
C VAL A 283 -12.48 -7.49 -9.51
N VAL A 284 -12.86 -6.84 -10.60
CA VAL A 284 -14.26 -6.78 -11.07
C VAL A 284 -14.80 -8.13 -11.49
N LYS A 285 -13.97 -8.99 -12.11
CA LYS A 285 -14.39 -10.30 -12.61
C LYS A 285 -13.43 -11.39 -12.12
N VAL A 286 -13.97 -12.39 -11.42
CA VAL A 286 -13.24 -13.54 -10.91
C VAL A 286 -13.99 -14.81 -11.30
N MET A 287 -13.31 -15.77 -11.92
CA MET A 287 -13.90 -17.05 -12.39
C MET A 287 -15.20 -16.84 -13.19
N GLY A 288 -15.18 -15.87 -14.11
CA GLY A 288 -16.35 -15.56 -14.95
C GLY A 288 -17.43 -14.71 -14.29
N ARG A 289 -17.37 -14.45 -12.99
CA ARG A 289 -18.39 -13.72 -12.22
C ARG A 289 -17.97 -12.27 -11.97
N TYR A 290 -18.84 -11.34 -12.30
CA TYR A 290 -18.71 -9.92 -11.99
C TYR A 290 -19.00 -9.67 -10.52
N ARG A 291 -18.25 -8.77 -9.88
CA ARG A 291 -18.33 -8.46 -8.45
C ARG A 291 -18.49 -6.96 -8.24
N TYR A 292 -19.57 -6.60 -7.59
CA TYR A 292 -19.90 -5.23 -7.18
C TYR A 292 -20.32 -5.21 -5.72
N HIS A 293 -20.23 -4.06 -5.08
CA HIS A 293 -20.60 -3.94 -3.68
C HIS A 293 -21.27 -2.62 -3.32
N LEU A 294 -22.00 -2.63 -2.22
CA LEU A 294 -22.41 -1.47 -1.46
C LEU A 294 -21.55 -1.37 -0.20
N THR A 295 -21.23 -0.16 0.20
CA THR A 295 -20.52 0.11 1.46
C THR A 295 -21.40 0.93 2.37
N MET A 296 -21.57 0.50 3.61
CA MET A 296 -22.29 1.21 4.66
C MET A 296 -21.32 1.62 5.76
N ARG A 297 -21.54 2.81 6.33
CA ARG A 297 -20.78 3.33 7.47
C ARG A 297 -21.76 3.73 8.56
N ALA A 298 -21.70 3.11 9.71
CA ALA A 298 -22.56 3.44 10.84
C ALA A 298 -21.78 3.43 12.16
N ARG A 299 -22.29 4.15 13.15
CA ARG A 299 -21.84 3.92 14.52
C ARG A 299 -22.20 2.50 14.92
N ASP A 300 -21.28 1.86 15.65
CA ASP A 300 -21.53 0.51 16.14
C ASP A 300 -22.70 0.52 17.13
N SER A 301 -23.75 -0.23 16.81
CA SER A 301 -24.94 -0.39 17.65
C SER A 301 -25.57 -1.74 17.42
N ALA A 302 -26.27 -2.28 18.42
CA ALA A 302 -26.98 -3.55 18.32
C ALA A 302 -28.04 -3.55 17.17
N ARG A 303 -28.60 -2.37 16.87
CA ARG A 303 -29.59 -2.21 15.76
C ARG A 303 -28.96 -2.18 14.39
N PHE A 304 -27.68 -1.87 14.28
CA PHE A 304 -26.97 -1.87 13.01
C PHE A 304 -26.37 -3.24 12.68
N ARG A 305 -26.04 -4.03 13.69
CA ARG A 305 -25.55 -5.41 13.52
C ARG A 305 -26.70 -6.35 13.19
#